data_bdb52568dff1e77ca44d964a45bd9ac6
#
_entry.id   bdb52568dff1e77ca44d964a45bd9ac6
#
_cell.length_a   1.000
_cell.length_b   1.000
_cell.length_c   1.000
_cell.angle_alpha   90.00
_cell.angle_beta   90.00
_cell.angle_gamma   90.00
#
_symmetry.space_group_name_H-M   'P 1'
#
loop_
_entity.id
_entity.type
_entity.pdbx_description
1 polymer ?
#
loop_
_entity_poly.entity_id
_entity_poly.type
_entity_poly.pdbx_seq_one_letter_code
_entity_poly.pdbx_strand_id
1 'polypeptide(L)'
;MWRAIFGPKALALSLVAILAIALCVDLGKWQWSRKESRDQINRVLAINLRTPPIALSRVMNTSVEPKRSDRWRRVQVAGSYESATHYVRGRSYHGKYGYAVLSLFRTSDTKILLWIDRGWVAAPGVATEQPVASAPPTSVVQLLGRVRGLDSLDNPGPGGALFGLPFKKAETVATFISKLAASGPTIKGYVELISSTPSGQQQPVPRDIPEVTPGPHLAYAIQWYFFALLFFIGRILLGRDEYRLAQRSAN
;
A
#
# COMPACT_ATOMS: atom_id res chain seq x y z
N MET A 1 17.20 -13.39 53.94
CA MET A 1 16.67 -14.20 52.84
C MET A 1 15.61 -13.46 52.02
N TRP A 2 14.47 -13.05 52.59
CA TRP A 2 13.41 -12.32 51.87
C TRP A 2 13.82 -10.97 51.25
N ARG A 3 14.74 -10.21 51.90
CA ARG A 3 15.25 -8.93 51.38
C ARG A 3 16.08 -9.02 50.09
N ALA A 4 16.69 -10.17 49.78
CA ALA A 4 17.48 -10.34 48.58
C ALA A 4 16.57 -10.56 47.33
N ILE A 5 15.42 -11.21 47.53
CA ILE A 5 14.45 -11.51 46.46
C ILE A 5 13.46 -10.33 46.30
N PHE A 6 13.10 -9.67 47.42
CA PHE A 6 12.10 -8.58 47.46
C PHE A 6 12.70 -7.22 47.82
N GLY A 7 14.03 -7.06 47.74
CA GLY A 7 14.67 -5.77 47.93
C GLY A 7 14.28 -4.77 46.82
N PRO A 8 14.35 -3.46 47.08
CA PRO A 8 13.91 -2.43 46.12
C PRO A 8 14.62 -2.54 44.78
N LYS A 9 15.86 -2.97 44.73
CA LYS A 9 16.65 -3.19 43.51
C LYS A 9 16.09 -4.40 42.72
N ALA A 10 15.81 -5.52 43.37
CA ALA A 10 15.27 -6.71 42.73
C ALA A 10 13.86 -6.48 42.18
N LEU A 11 13.02 -5.73 42.93
CA LEU A 11 11.69 -5.31 42.46
C LEU A 11 11.77 -4.36 41.27
N ALA A 12 12.67 -3.39 41.28
CA ALA A 12 12.87 -2.48 40.16
C ALA A 12 13.31 -3.24 38.90
N LEU A 13 14.29 -4.16 39.04
CA LEU A 13 14.73 -5.00 37.90
C LEU A 13 13.60 -5.91 37.37
N SER A 14 12.77 -6.46 38.27
CA SER A 14 11.62 -7.26 37.86
C SER A 14 10.59 -6.43 37.11
N LEU A 15 10.31 -5.21 37.57
CA LEU A 15 9.40 -4.28 36.91
C LEU A 15 9.91 -3.93 35.50
N VAL A 16 11.20 -3.59 35.37
CA VAL A 16 11.83 -3.29 34.09
C VAL A 16 11.74 -4.50 33.16
N ALA A 17 12.03 -5.70 33.64
CA ALA A 17 11.92 -6.92 32.85
C ALA A 17 10.48 -7.18 32.37
N ILE A 18 9.49 -7.01 33.25
CA ILE A 18 8.07 -7.16 32.89
C ILE A 18 7.66 -6.14 31.82
N LEU A 19 8.04 -4.89 31.97
CA LEU A 19 7.76 -3.84 30.99
C LEU A 19 8.43 -4.14 29.63
N ALA A 20 9.69 -4.60 29.64
CA ALA A 20 10.41 -4.98 28.44
C ALA A 20 9.74 -6.18 27.74
N ILE A 21 9.32 -7.20 28.51
CA ILE A 21 8.59 -8.36 27.97
C ILE A 21 7.27 -7.92 27.36
N ALA A 22 6.48 -7.09 28.08
CA ALA A 22 5.20 -6.59 27.57
C ALA A 22 5.38 -5.82 26.26
N LEU A 23 6.37 -4.92 26.19
CA LEU A 23 6.70 -4.17 24.98
C LEU A 23 7.08 -5.10 23.82
N CYS A 24 7.94 -6.09 24.07
CA CYS A 24 8.35 -7.04 23.03
C CYS A 24 7.16 -7.88 22.53
N VAL A 25 6.28 -8.31 23.43
CA VAL A 25 5.07 -9.06 23.06
C VAL A 25 4.13 -8.20 22.20
N ASP A 26 3.93 -6.94 22.55
CA ASP A 26 3.06 -6.03 21.78
C ASP A 26 3.66 -5.71 20.40
N LEU A 27 4.96 -5.49 20.30
CA LEU A 27 5.66 -5.32 19.02
C LEU A 27 5.57 -6.61 18.16
N GLY A 28 5.69 -7.77 18.79
CA GLY A 28 5.50 -9.06 18.13
C GLY A 28 4.10 -9.21 17.54
N LYS A 29 3.06 -8.91 18.32
CA LYS A 29 1.65 -8.92 17.87
C LYS A 29 1.41 -7.91 16.75
N TRP A 30 1.99 -6.71 16.84
CA TRP A 30 1.88 -5.70 15.80
C TRP A 30 2.49 -6.18 14.47
N GLN A 31 3.68 -6.77 14.51
CA GLN A 31 4.32 -7.35 13.32
C GLN A 31 3.49 -8.52 12.75
N TRP A 32 2.92 -9.35 13.60
CA TRP A 32 2.03 -10.43 13.17
C TRP A 32 0.79 -9.90 12.45
N SER A 33 0.14 -8.88 12.98
CA SER A 33 -1.01 -8.23 12.34
C SER A 33 -0.64 -7.63 10.97
N ARG A 34 0.56 -7.04 10.86
CA ARG A 34 1.09 -6.55 9.57
C ARG A 34 1.29 -7.67 8.56
N LYS A 35 1.83 -8.81 9.00
CA LYS A 35 1.97 -10.02 8.18
C LYS A 35 0.61 -10.52 7.68
N GLU A 36 -0.38 -10.65 8.54
CA GLU A 36 -1.72 -11.10 8.15
C GLU A 36 -2.39 -10.17 7.14
N SER A 37 -2.29 -8.85 7.36
CA SER A 37 -2.80 -7.86 6.41
C SER A 37 -2.12 -7.98 5.05
N ARG A 38 -0.82 -8.21 5.02
CA ARG A 38 -0.05 -8.39 3.78
C ARG A 38 -0.46 -9.67 3.06
N ASP A 39 -0.63 -10.77 3.79
CA ASP A 39 -1.06 -12.05 3.24
C ASP A 39 -2.46 -11.98 2.63
N GLN A 40 -3.38 -11.22 3.24
CA GLN A 40 -4.72 -10.99 2.69
C GLN A 40 -4.64 -10.23 1.36
N ILE A 41 -3.86 -9.16 1.29
CA ILE A 41 -3.65 -8.40 0.05
C ILE A 41 -3.03 -9.29 -1.04
N ASN A 42 -2.01 -10.05 -0.69
CA ASN A 42 -1.32 -10.95 -1.60
C ASN A 42 -2.24 -12.04 -2.15
N ARG A 43 -3.12 -12.61 -1.31
CA ARG A 43 -4.11 -13.61 -1.74
C ARG A 43 -5.09 -13.03 -2.76
N VAL A 44 -5.66 -11.85 -2.49
CA VAL A 44 -6.56 -11.16 -3.42
C VAL A 44 -5.85 -10.87 -4.74
N LEU A 45 -4.64 -10.34 -4.68
CA LEU A 45 -3.83 -10.05 -5.85
C LEU A 45 -3.56 -11.31 -6.67
N ALA A 46 -3.09 -12.40 -6.04
CA ALA A 46 -2.76 -13.65 -6.73
C ALA A 46 -3.99 -14.28 -7.43
N ILE A 47 -5.15 -14.26 -6.77
CA ILE A 47 -6.40 -14.78 -7.34
C ILE A 47 -6.85 -13.91 -8.51
N ASN A 48 -6.93 -12.59 -8.33
CA ASN A 48 -7.50 -11.68 -9.31
C ASN A 48 -6.63 -11.52 -10.57
N LEU A 49 -5.32 -11.66 -10.44
CA LEU A 49 -4.41 -11.65 -11.59
C LEU A 49 -4.53 -12.90 -12.47
N ARG A 50 -4.88 -14.04 -11.89
CA ARG A 50 -5.01 -15.31 -12.63
C ARG A 50 -6.40 -15.51 -13.22
N THR A 51 -7.41 -14.85 -12.65
CA THR A 51 -8.81 -15.02 -13.10
C THR A 51 -9.03 -14.33 -14.44
N PRO A 52 -9.77 -14.94 -15.38
CA PRO A 52 -10.06 -14.33 -16.68
C PRO A 52 -10.71 -12.95 -16.57
N PRO A 53 -10.45 -12.01 -17.51
CA PRO A 53 -11.09 -10.69 -17.50
C PRO A 53 -12.61 -10.79 -17.59
N ILE A 54 -13.29 -9.85 -16.94
CA ILE A 54 -14.75 -9.73 -17.00
C ILE A 54 -15.15 -8.31 -17.41
N ALA A 55 -16.41 -8.12 -17.79
CA ALA A 55 -16.92 -6.78 -18.10
C ALA A 55 -16.82 -5.86 -16.88
N LEU A 56 -16.39 -4.61 -17.11
CA LEU A 56 -16.22 -3.60 -16.06
C LEU A 56 -17.49 -3.42 -15.21
N SER A 57 -18.66 -3.40 -15.85
CA SER A 57 -19.96 -3.20 -15.20
C SER A 57 -20.32 -4.23 -14.13
N ARG A 58 -19.64 -5.40 -14.13
CA ARG A 58 -19.83 -6.42 -13.08
C ARG A 58 -19.09 -6.11 -11.78
N VAL A 59 -18.13 -5.21 -11.80
CA VAL A 59 -17.22 -4.96 -10.66
C VAL A 59 -17.26 -3.52 -10.18
N MET A 60 -17.58 -2.58 -11.08
CA MET A 60 -17.53 -1.15 -10.80
C MET A 60 -18.84 -0.47 -11.21
N ASN A 61 -19.27 0.47 -10.39
CA ASN A 61 -20.43 1.32 -10.65
C ASN A 61 -20.17 2.75 -10.13
N THR A 62 -21.13 3.65 -10.32
CA THR A 62 -21.02 5.06 -9.92
C THR A 62 -21.33 5.30 -8.44
N SER A 63 -21.93 4.34 -7.76
CA SER A 63 -22.48 4.54 -6.42
C SER A 63 -21.50 4.12 -5.33
N VAL A 64 -20.71 3.07 -5.54
CA VAL A 64 -19.89 2.43 -4.53
C VAL A 64 -18.45 2.22 -5.03
N GLU A 65 -17.47 2.43 -4.15
CA GLU A 65 -16.10 2.06 -4.45
C GLU A 65 -15.93 0.55 -4.64
N PRO A 66 -14.96 0.12 -5.47
CA PRO A 66 -14.67 -1.30 -5.63
C PRO A 66 -14.33 -1.94 -4.27
N LYS A 67 -14.95 -3.07 -3.99
CA LYS A 67 -14.63 -3.85 -2.78
C LYS A 67 -13.15 -4.23 -2.78
N ARG A 68 -12.59 -4.45 -1.60
CA ARG A 68 -11.19 -4.91 -1.49
C ARG A 68 -10.94 -6.22 -2.24
N SER A 69 -11.92 -7.12 -2.29
CA SER A 69 -11.90 -8.37 -3.05
C SER A 69 -11.81 -8.18 -4.55
N ASP A 70 -12.32 -7.06 -5.06
CA ASP A 70 -12.37 -6.76 -6.50
C ASP A 70 -11.14 -5.98 -6.97
N ARG A 71 -10.33 -5.50 -6.07
CA ARG A 71 -9.06 -4.84 -6.43
C ARG A 71 -8.15 -5.79 -7.17
N TRP A 72 -7.44 -5.28 -8.18
CA TRP A 72 -6.61 -6.05 -9.09
C TRP A 72 -7.37 -7.00 -10.03
N ARG A 73 -8.71 -7.04 -9.96
CA ARG A 73 -9.52 -7.81 -10.89
C ARG A 73 -9.30 -7.30 -12.31
N ARG A 74 -9.01 -8.20 -13.24
CA ARG A 74 -8.87 -7.85 -14.65
C ARG A 74 -10.24 -7.59 -15.25
N VAL A 75 -10.38 -6.47 -15.95
CA VAL A 75 -11.63 -6.03 -16.57
C VAL A 75 -11.40 -5.60 -18.01
N GLN A 76 -12.45 -5.76 -18.81
CA GLN A 76 -12.53 -5.25 -20.17
C GLN A 76 -13.60 -4.17 -20.25
N VAL A 77 -13.31 -3.12 -21.02
CA VAL A 77 -14.23 -2.03 -21.28
C VAL A 77 -13.94 -1.43 -22.65
N ALA A 78 -15.01 -1.15 -23.43
CA ALA A 78 -14.93 -0.41 -24.67
C ALA A 78 -15.38 1.03 -24.47
N GLY A 79 -14.77 1.98 -25.17
CA GLY A 79 -15.12 3.39 -25.10
C GLY A 79 -14.11 4.30 -25.76
N SER A 80 -14.21 5.58 -25.45
CA SER A 80 -13.32 6.62 -25.98
C SER A 80 -12.74 7.49 -24.86
N TYR A 81 -11.52 7.97 -25.06
CA TYR A 81 -10.93 8.94 -24.16
C TYR A 81 -11.56 10.32 -24.34
N GLU A 82 -11.74 11.00 -23.23
CA GLU A 82 -12.09 12.41 -23.18
C GLU A 82 -10.82 13.29 -23.13
N SER A 83 -10.97 14.59 -23.32
CA SER A 83 -9.84 15.52 -23.33
C SER A 83 -9.13 15.69 -21.98
N ALA A 84 -9.78 15.31 -20.88
CA ALA A 84 -9.23 15.52 -19.54
C ALA A 84 -8.14 14.50 -19.22
N THR A 85 -6.95 15.02 -18.90
CA THR A 85 -5.81 14.23 -18.42
C THR A 85 -5.22 14.88 -17.16
N HIS A 86 -4.88 14.05 -16.17
CA HIS A 86 -4.29 14.48 -14.91
C HIS A 86 -3.01 13.71 -14.60
N TYR A 87 -2.03 14.41 -14.00
CA TYR A 87 -0.73 13.85 -13.65
C TYR A 87 -0.61 13.73 -12.13
N VAL A 88 -0.46 12.49 -11.63
CA VAL A 88 -0.30 12.22 -10.19
C VAL A 88 1.18 12.10 -9.87
N ARG A 89 1.66 13.03 -9.04
CA ARG A 89 3.06 13.10 -8.58
C ARG A 89 3.44 11.92 -7.67
N GLY A 90 4.74 11.77 -7.43
CA GLY A 90 5.26 10.85 -6.44
C GLY A 90 5.23 9.39 -6.91
N ARG A 91 5.38 9.16 -8.20
CA ARG A 91 5.46 7.81 -8.78
C ARG A 91 6.86 7.52 -9.25
N SER A 92 7.40 6.38 -8.81
CA SER A 92 8.67 5.89 -9.29
C SER A 92 8.47 4.63 -10.16
N TYR A 93 9.31 4.51 -11.18
CA TYR A 93 9.35 3.34 -12.05
C TYR A 93 10.82 3.02 -12.35
N HIS A 94 11.27 1.82 -12.04
CA HIS A 94 12.68 1.40 -12.17
C HIS A 94 13.67 2.40 -11.57
N GLY A 95 13.37 2.92 -10.36
CA GLY A 95 14.23 3.87 -9.66
C GLY A 95 14.17 5.32 -10.18
N LYS A 96 13.44 5.60 -11.25
CA LYS A 96 13.27 6.94 -11.82
C LYS A 96 11.99 7.58 -11.28
N TYR A 97 12.10 8.85 -10.92
CA TYR A 97 10.97 9.64 -10.44
C TYR A 97 10.06 10.09 -11.59
N GLY A 98 8.75 10.14 -11.37
CA GLY A 98 7.81 10.53 -12.41
C GLY A 98 6.37 10.67 -11.94
N TYR A 99 5.47 10.53 -12.87
CA TYR A 99 4.04 10.76 -12.70
C TYR A 99 3.22 9.59 -13.24
N ALA A 100 2.09 9.30 -12.60
CA ALA A 100 1.03 8.53 -13.24
C ALA A 100 0.19 9.44 -14.12
N VAL A 101 -0.24 8.93 -15.26
CA VAL A 101 -1.06 9.65 -16.23
C VAL A 101 -2.48 9.09 -16.20
N LEU A 102 -3.40 9.84 -15.58
CA LEU A 102 -4.80 9.51 -15.54
C LEU A 102 -5.53 10.26 -16.65
N SER A 103 -6.20 9.54 -17.55
CA SER A 103 -7.04 10.13 -18.58
C SER A 103 -8.50 9.73 -18.35
N LEU A 104 -9.40 10.67 -18.55
CA LEU A 104 -10.85 10.43 -18.44
C LEU A 104 -11.32 9.60 -19.65
N PHE A 105 -12.19 8.65 -19.40
CA PHE A 105 -12.68 7.70 -20.39
C PHE A 105 -14.18 7.55 -20.28
N ARG A 106 -14.88 7.52 -21.40
CA ARG A 106 -16.33 7.31 -21.50
C ARG A 106 -16.61 5.92 -22.07
N THR A 107 -17.33 5.11 -21.31
CA THR A 107 -17.70 3.77 -21.74
C THR A 107 -18.69 3.81 -22.92
N SER A 108 -18.58 2.87 -23.84
CA SER A 108 -19.45 2.81 -25.02
C SER A 108 -20.88 2.37 -24.70
N ASP A 109 -21.02 1.46 -23.73
CA ASP A 109 -22.29 0.82 -23.34
C ASP A 109 -23.17 1.75 -22.48
N THR A 110 -22.65 2.16 -21.33
CA THR A 110 -23.41 2.90 -20.32
C THR A 110 -23.18 4.41 -20.35
N LYS A 111 -22.24 4.88 -21.19
CA LYS A 111 -21.80 6.28 -21.26
C LYS A 111 -21.27 6.85 -19.94
N ILE A 112 -20.90 5.97 -19.01
CA ILE A 112 -20.36 6.33 -17.70
C ILE A 112 -18.91 6.75 -17.84
N LEU A 113 -18.50 7.74 -17.04
CA LEU A 113 -17.12 8.21 -16.98
C LEU A 113 -16.31 7.38 -15.97
N LEU A 114 -15.06 7.09 -16.33
CA LEU A 114 -14.08 6.50 -15.40
C LEU A 114 -12.68 7.03 -15.71
N TRP A 115 -11.82 6.96 -14.70
CA TRP A 115 -10.42 7.28 -14.86
C TRP A 115 -9.62 6.06 -15.27
N ILE A 116 -8.78 6.23 -16.29
CA ILE A 116 -7.80 5.22 -16.72
C ILE A 116 -6.41 5.71 -16.34
N ASP A 117 -5.72 4.97 -15.48
CA ASP A 117 -4.28 5.14 -15.28
C ASP A 117 -3.57 4.49 -16.48
N ARG A 118 -3.16 5.31 -17.42
CA ARG A 118 -2.48 4.86 -18.65
C ARG A 118 -1.05 4.40 -18.41
N GLY A 119 -0.50 4.68 -17.24
CA GLY A 119 0.85 4.31 -16.88
C GLY A 119 1.69 5.48 -16.38
N TRP A 120 3.00 5.30 -16.46
CA TRP A 120 4.00 6.20 -15.91
C TRP A 120 4.72 6.99 -17.01
N VAL A 121 5.05 8.24 -16.70
CA VAL A 121 5.98 9.08 -17.48
C VAL A 121 7.05 9.66 -16.56
N ALA A 122 8.24 9.85 -17.10
CA ALA A 122 9.35 10.44 -16.35
C ALA A 122 9.03 11.89 -15.94
N ALA A 123 9.54 12.30 -14.80
CA ALA A 123 9.53 13.71 -14.42
C ALA A 123 10.43 14.50 -15.38
N PRO A 124 10.02 15.71 -15.82
CA PRO A 124 10.90 16.60 -16.56
C PRO A 124 12.10 16.99 -15.69
N GLY A 125 13.20 17.40 -16.34
CA GLY A 125 14.40 17.81 -15.62
C GLY A 125 14.22 19.06 -14.75
N VAL A 126 13.22 19.85 -15.03
CA VAL A 126 12.88 21.07 -14.30
C VAL A 126 11.58 20.85 -13.52
N ALA A 127 11.63 21.11 -12.21
CA ALA A 127 10.49 20.82 -11.30
C ALA A 127 9.21 21.63 -11.60
N THR A 128 9.31 22.72 -12.34
CA THR A 128 8.18 23.60 -12.73
C THR A 128 7.54 23.18 -14.05
N GLU A 129 8.19 22.33 -14.83
CA GLU A 129 7.64 21.85 -16.10
C GLU A 129 6.59 20.76 -15.86
N GLN A 130 5.55 20.76 -16.69
CA GLN A 130 4.60 19.66 -16.70
C GLN A 130 5.17 18.46 -17.46
N PRO A 131 4.97 17.23 -16.96
CA PRO A 131 5.34 16.05 -17.71
C PRO A 131 4.54 15.97 -19.02
N VAL A 132 5.18 15.50 -20.07
CA VAL A 132 4.53 15.31 -21.36
C VAL A 132 4.22 13.82 -21.56
N ALA A 133 2.96 13.51 -21.74
CA ALA A 133 2.51 12.17 -22.13
C ALA A 133 1.93 12.24 -23.55
N SER A 134 2.08 11.18 -24.31
CA SER A 134 1.41 11.06 -25.61
C SER A 134 -0.10 11.15 -25.44
N ALA A 135 -0.77 11.86 -26.35
CA ALA A 135 -2.22 11.96 -26.35
C ALA A 135 -2.86 10.55 -26.44
N PRO A 136 -3.99 10.34 -25.76
CA PRO A 136 -4.73 9.08 -25.91
C PRO A 136 -5.29 8.95 -27.33
N PRO A 137 -5.59 7.72 -27.80
CA PRO A 137 -6.29 7.51 -29.07
C PRO A 137 -7.62 8.26 -29.11
N THR A 138 -7.94 8.86 -30.25
CA THR A 138 -9.22 9.56 -30.49
C THR A 138 -10.35 8.65 -30.92
N SER A 139 -10.03 7.44 -31.38
CA SER A 139 -11.00 6.43 -31.78
C SER A 139 -11.55 5.66 -30.57
N VAL A 140 -12.63 4.92 -30.79
CA VAL A 140 -13.10 3.92 -29.81
C VAL A 140 -12.05 2.84 -29.65
N VAL A 141 -11.72 2.52 -28.41
CA VAL A 141 -10.74 1.49 -28.06
C VAL A 141 -11.35 0.47 -27.12
N GLN A 142 -10.84 -0.75 -27.18
CA GLN A 142 -11.10 -1.77 -26.18
C GLN A 142 -9.92 -1.83 -25.20
N LEU A 143 -10.21 -1.63 -23.94
CA LEU A 143 -9.22 -1.64 -22.88
C LEU A 143 -9.28 -2.93 -22.09
N LEU A 144 -8.10 -3.47 -21.77
CA LEU A 144 -7.88 -4.45 -20.73
C LEU A 144 -7.14 -3.73 -19.59
N GLY A 145 -7.67 -3.82 -18.38
CA GLY A 145 -7.07 -3.18 -17.23
C GLY A 145 -7.35 -3.89 -15.91
N ARG A 146 -6.87 -3.30 -14.81
CA ARG A 146 -7.04 -3.79 -13.45
C ARG A 146 -7.83 -2.78 -12.63
N VAL A 147 -8.82 -3.26 -11.87
CA VAL A 147 -9.62 -2.42 -10.98
C VAL A 147 -8.79 -1.94 -9.79
N ARG A 148 -8.87 -0.65 -9.49
CA ARG A 148 -8.20 0.00 -8.36
C ARG A 148 -9.16 0.91 -7.60
N GLY A 149 -8.98 1.01 -6.28
CA GLY A 149 -9.67 2.00 -5.45
C GLY A 149 -8.96 3.36 -5.49
N LEU A 150 -9.69 4.43 -5.23
CA LEU A 150 -9.13 5.80 -5.23
C LEU A 150 -8.07 6.01 -4.17
N ASP A 151 -8.17 5.33 -3.02
CA ASP A 151 -7.18 5.35 -1.94
C ASP A 151 -5.76 4.98 -2.38
N SER A 152 -5.63 4.18 -3.44
CA SER A 152 -4.32 3.81 -3.98
C SER A 152 -3.65 4.91 -4.80
N LEU A 153 -4.38 5.96 -5.16
CA LEU A 153 -3.82 7.15 -5.82
C LEU A 153 -3.15 8.10 -4.82
N ASP A 154 -3.68 8.17 -3.60
CA ASP A 154 -3.17 9.06 -2.55
C ASP A 154 -1.93 8.48 -1.84
N ASN A 155 -1.66 7.19 -2.00
CA ASN A 155 -0.51 6.53 -1.38
C ASN A 155 0.67 6.50 -2.38
N PRO A 156 1.64 7.41 -2.28
CA PRO A 156 2.90 7.28 -3.00
C PRO A 156 3.58 6.03 -2.48
N GLY A 157 3.91 5.07 -3.32
CA GLY A 157 4.61 3.85 -2.95
C GLY A 157 5.88 4.09 -2.12
N PRO A 158 6.57 3.05 -1.63
CA PRO A 158 7.77 3.18 -0.81
C PRO A 158 8.82 4.03 -1.55
N GLY A 159 9.24 5.14 -0.95
CA GLY A 159 10.16 6.14 -1.50
C GLY A 159 9.56 7.54 -1.75
N GLY A 160 8.24 7.67 -1.84
CA GLY A 160 7.59 8.97 -2.09
C GLY A 160 7.56 9.94 -0.90
N ALA A 161 7.83 9.46 0.30
CA ALA A 161 7.75 10.27 1.52
C ALA A 161 9.08 10.95 1.94
N LEU A 162 10.23 10.54 1.39
CA LEU A 162 11.53 10.98 1.90
C LEU A 162 12.09 12.28 1.28
N PHE A 163 11.53 12.75 0.16
CA PHE A 163 11.94 14.01 -0.48
C PHE A 163 10.72 14.87 -0.87
N GLY A 164 9.72 14.94 0.02
CA GLY A 164 8.58 15.80 -0.17
C GLY A 164 9.00 17.27 -0.10
N LEU A 165 9.04 17.95 -1.23
CA LEU A 165 8.71 19.38 -1.22
C LEU A 165 7.39 19.54 -0.44
N PRO A 166 7.25 20.58 0.41
CA PRO A 166 6.07 20.77 1.23
C PRO A 166 4.84 20.72 0.30
N PHE A 167 4.05 19.66 0.43
CA PHE A 167 2.73 19.66 -0.15
C PHE A 167 2.00 20.85 0.46
N LYS A 168 1.81 21.94 -0.27
CA LYS A 168 0.60 22.73 -0.07
C LYS A 168 -0.49 21.70 0.01
N LYS A 169 -1.33 21.69 1.07
CA LYS A 169 -2.46 20.78 1.26
C LYS A 169 -3.05 20.45 -0.10
N ALA A 170 -2.45 19.48 -0.76
CA ALA A 170 -2.82 19.10 -2.10
C ALA A 170 -4.19 18.47 -1.90
N GLU A 171 -5.17 19.05 -2.54
CA GLU A 171 -6.44 18.40 -2.73
C GLU A 171 -6.14 16.93 -3.01
N THR A 172 -6.65 16.03 -2.18
CA THR A 172 -6.36 14.60 -2.38
C THR A 172 -6.80 14.23 -3.78
N VAL A 173 -6.11 13.31 -4.44
CA VAL A 173 -6.51 12.87 -5.79
C VAL A 173 -7.97 12.39 -5.77
N ALA A 174 -8.40 11.76 -4.69
CA ALA A 174 -9.79 11.38 -4.46
C ALA A 174 -10.75 12.58 -4.47
N THR A 175 -10.39 13.69 -3.80
CA THR A 175 -11.18 14.92 -3.78
C THR A 175 -11.23 15.59 -5.15
N PHE A 176 -10.10 15.63 -5.86
CA PHE A 176 -10.02 16.15 -7.22
C PHE A 176 -10.89 15.35 -8.18
N ILE A 177 -10.80 14.02 -8.15
CA ILE A 177 -11.64 13.12 -8.96
C ILE A 177 -13.12 13.29 -8.63
N SER A 178 -13.47 13.50 -7.36
CA SER A 178 -14.85 13.77 -6.93
C SER A 178 -15.40 15.08 -7.49
N LYS A 179 -14.58 16.11 -7.60
CA LYS A 179 -14.96 17.40 -8.22
C LYS A 179 -15.17 17.30 -9.72
N LEU A 180 -14.35 16.49 -10.40
CA LEU A 180 -14.51 16.23 -11.83
C LEU A 180 -15.77 15.40 -12.14
N ALA A 181 -16.34 14.70 -11.17
CA ALA A 181 -17.64 14.03 -11.29
C ALA A 181 -18.81 15.00 -11.60
N ALA A 182 -18.61 16.31 -11.47
CA ALA A 182 -19.59 17.32 -11.88
C ALA A 182 -19.94 17.29 -13.38
N SER A 183 -19.15 16.60 -14.20
CA SER A 183 -19.37 16.46 -15.66
C SER A 183 -20.23 15.25 -16.06
N GLY A 184 -20.74 14.48 -15.09
CA GLY A 184 -21.57 13.29 -15.34
C GLY A 184 -21.32 12.15 -14.35
N PRO A 185 -22.08 11.04 -14.47
CA PRO A 185 -21.93 9.89 -13.60
C PRO A 185 -20.53 9.27 -13.76
N THR A 186 -19.74 9.34 -12.68
CA THR A 186 -18.35 8.87 -12.66
C THR A 186 -18.22 7.68 -11.72
N ILE A 187 -17.48 6.66 -12.15
CA ILE A 187 -17.17 5.49 -11.31
C ILE A 187 -16.25 5.91 -10.14
N LYS A 188 -16.59 5.45 -8.94
CA LYS A 188 -15.79 5.66 -7.72
C LYS A 188 -14.60 4.69 -7.66
N GLY A 189 -13.65 4.89 -8.54
CA GLY A 189 -12.46 4.08 -8.68
C GLY A 189 -11.76 4.41 -9.99
N TYR A 190 -10.72 3.67 -10.30
CA TYR A 190 -10.06 3.80 -11.59
C TYR A 190 -9.61 2.44 -12.13
N VAL A 191 -9.29 2.40 -13.40
CA VAL A 191 -8.73 1.22 -14.05
C VAL A 191 -7.28 1.51 -14.41
N GLU A 192 -6.39 0.66 -13.97
CA GLU A 192 -4.97 0.67 -14.34
C GLU A 192 -4.83 -0.10 -15.65
N LEU A 193 -4.38 0.58 -16.70
CA LEU A 193 -4.27 0.01 -18.04
C LEU A 193 -3.23 -1.10 -18.13
N ILE A 194 -3.58 -2.21 -18.76
CA ILE A 194 -2.68 -3.29 -19.16
C ILE A 194 -2.38 -3.18 -20.65
N SER A 195 -3.44 -3.10 -21.45
CA SER A 195 -3.34 -3.00 -22.91
C SER A 195 -4.58 -2.36 -23.52
N SER A 196 -4.46 -1.86 -24.73
CA SER A 196 -5.57 -1.34 -25.52
C SER A 196 -5.55 -1.90 -26.93
N THR A 197 -6.73 -2.00 -27.55
CA THR A 197 -6.89 -2.36 -28.97
C THR A 197 -7.76 -1.33 -29.65
N PRO A 198 -7.29 -0.61 -30.67
CA PRO A 198 -5.90 -0.65 -31.17
C PRO A 198 -4.89 -0.23 -30.10
N SER A 199 -3.65 -0.73 -30.20
CA SER A 199 -2.57 -0.40 -29.29
C SER A 199 -2.22 1.09 -29.42
N GLY A 200 -2.07 1.74 -28.27
CA GLY A 200 -1.61 3.13 -28.20
C GLY A 200 -0.11 3.27 -28.45
N GLN A 201 0.37 4.51 -28.41
CA GLN A 201 1.80 4.82 -28.49
C GLN A 201 2.58 4.28 -27.28
N GLN A 202 3.92 4.20 -27.36
CA GLN A 202 4.80 3.60 -26.35
C GLN A 202 4.78 4.29 -24.97
N GLN A 203 4.22 5.47 -24.83
CA GLN A 203 4.13 6.22 -23.58
C GLN A 203 2.69 6.73 -23.35
N PRO A 204 2.19 6.74 -22.10
CA PRO A 204 2.81 6.31 -20.84
C PRO A 204 3.14 4.83 -20.78
N VAL A 205 4.16 4.45 -19.99
CA VAL A 205 4.55 3.06 -19.78
C VAL A 205 3.58 2.41 -18.80
N PRO A 206 2.86 1.33 -19.16
CA PRO A 206 2.00 0.60 -18.23
C PRO A 206 2.79 0.15 -17.01
N ARG A 207 2.14 0.15 -15.84
CA ARG A 207 2.82 -0.24 -14.60
C ARG A 207 2.97 -1.74 -14.49
N ASP A 208 4.11 -2.14 -13.92
CA ASP A 208 4.37 -3.51 -13.55
C ASP A 208 3.38 -4.00 -12.48
N ILE A 209 3.17 -5.29 -12.45
CA ILE A 209 2.43 -5.94 -11.37
C ILE A 209 3.30 -5.89 -10.11
N PRO A 210 2.79 -5.44 -8.95
CA PRO A 210 3.54 -5.49 -7.73
C PRO A 210 3.96 -6.91 -7.39
N GLU A 211 5.19 -7.05 -6.93
CA GLU A 211 5.67 -8.33 -6.44
C GLU A 211 4.84 -8.82 -5.25
N VAL A 212 4.41 -10.08 -5.34
CA VAL A 212 3.70 -10.77 -4.26
C VAL A 212 4.74 -11.29 -3.27
N THR A 213 5.16 -10.45 -2.33
CA THR A 213 6.13 -10.83 -1.31
C THR A 213 5.48 -10.83 0.08
N PRO A 214 5.81 -11.82 0.95
CA PRO A 214 5.29 -11.84 2.32
C PRO A 214 5.84 -10.69 3.18
N GLY A 215 6.91 -10.04 2.72
CA GLY A 215 7.62 -9.03 3.51
C GLY A 215 8.37 -9.62 4.71
N PRO A 216 9.12 -8.80 5.44
CA PRO A 216 9.96 -9.24 6.57
C PRO A 216 9.18 -9.40 7.88
N HIS A 217 7.87 -9.17 7.88
CA HIS A 217 7.07 -9.04 9.11
C HIS A 217 7.08 -10.31 9.99
N LEU A 218 7.11 -11.50 9.38
CA LEU A 218 7.18 -12.76 10.14
C LEU A 218 8.51 -12.87 10.90
N ALA A 219 9.63 -12.57 10.24
CA ALA A 219 10.94 -12.63 10.87
C ALA A 219 11.04 -11.64 12.06
N TYR A 220 10.53 -10.43 11.88
CA TYR A 220 10.47 -9.44 12.97
C TYR A 220 9.52 -9.86 14.10
N ALA A 221 8.39 -10.48 13.82
CA ALA A 221 7.51 -10.99 14.88
C ALA A 221 8.20 -12.06 15.72
N ILE A 222 8.87 -13.02 15.07
CA ILE A 222 9.65 -14.07 15.75
C ILE A 222 10.77 -13.43 16.58
N GLN A 223 11.50 -12.46 16.04
CA GLN A 223 12.57 -11.76 16.74
C GLN A 223 12.08 -11.07 18.02
N TRP A 224 10.93 -10.39 17.99
CA TRP A 224 10.36 -9.75 19.16
C TRP A 224 9.93 -10.75 20.23
N TYR A 225 9.32 -11.86 19.87
CA TYR A 225 8.98 -12.93 20.83
C TYR A 225 10.24 -13.58 21.40
N PHE A 226 11.29 -13.72 20.61
CA PHE A 226 12.57 -14.20 21.09
C PHE A 226 13.20 -13.26 22.12
N PHE A 227 13.15 -11.95 21.90
CA PHE A 227 13.61 -10.97 22.89
C PHE A 227 12.78 -11.03 24.18
N ALA A 228 11.46 -11.18 24.09
CA ALA A 228 10.64 -11.38 25.29
C ALA A 228 11.07 -12.60 26.09
N LEU A 229 11.38 -13.72 25.42
CA LEU A 229 11.89 -14.93 26.04
C LEU A 229 13.27 -14.71 26.70
N LEU A 230 14.17 -13.98 26.03
CA LEU A 230 15.50 -13.66 26.60
C LEU A 230 15.37 -12.79 27.85
N PHE A 231 14.52 -11.78 27.87
CA PHE A 231 14.28 -10.98 29.09
C PHE A 231 13.71 -11.83 30.22
N PHE A 232 12.79 -12.74 29.93
CA PHE A 232 12.21 -13.66 30.90
C PHE A 232 13.28 -14.60 31.50
N ILE A 233 14.07 -15.27 30.66
CA ILE A 233 15.14 -16.17 31.09
C ILE A 233 16.20 -15.39 31.86
N GLY A 234 16.64 -14.24 31.35
CA GLY A 234 17.63 -13.39 31.98
C GLY A 234 17.20 -12.98 33.40
N ARG A 235 15.94 -12.61 33.60
CA ARG A 235 15.43 -12.26 34.94
C ARG A 235 15.40 -13.44 35.90
N ILE A 236 15.08 -14.63 35.40
CA ILE A 236 15.13 -15.87 36.23
C ILE A 236 16.56 -16.16 36.65
N LEU A 237 17.54 -16.08 35.74
CA LEU A 237 18.93 -16.37 36.03
C LEU A 237 19.51 -15.36 37.05
N LEU A 238 19.25 -14.08 36.87
CA LEU A 238 19.64 -13.03 37.82
C LEU A 238 19.01 -13.29 39.19
N GLY A 239 17.76 -13.65 39.29
CA GLY A 239 17.09 -13.97 40.54
C GLY A 239 17.70 -15.19 41.25
N ARG A 240 18.12 -16.20 40.48
CA ARG A 240 18.84 -17.36 41.04
C ARG A 240 20.20 -16.99 41.63
N ASP A 241 20.93 -16.10 40.94
CA ASP A 241 22.24 -15.64 41.42
C ASP A 241 22.11 -14.73 42.66
N GLU A 242 21.15 -13.81 42.66
CA GLU A 242 20.81 -13.01 43.85
C GLU A 242 20.48 -13.88 45.06
N TYR A 243 19.71 -14.95 44.85
CA TYR A 243 19.39 -15.91 45.92
C TYR A 243 20.61 -16.66 46.41
N ARG A 244 21.50 -17.15 45.52
CA ARG A 244 22.74 -17.86 45.91
C ARG A 244 23.71 -16.97 46.68
N LEU A 245 23.86 -15.71 46.26
CA LEU A 245 24.70 -14.75 46.96
C LEU A 245 24.16 -14.43 48.37
N ALA A 246 22.86 -14.29 48.53
CA ALA A 246 22.23 -14.08 49.83
C ALA A 246 22.41 -15.28 50.79
N GLN A 247 22.43 -16.50 50.26
CA GLN A 247 22.74 -17.70 51.08
C GLN A 247 24.21 -17.71 51.58
N ARG A 248 25.17 -17.32 50.70
CA ARG A 248 26.58 -17.29 51.02
C ARG A 248 26.94 -16.21 52.05
N SER A 249 26.22 -15.10 52.10
CA SER A 249 26.42 -14.01 53.07
C SER A 249 25.72 -14.23 54.41
N ALA A 250 24.89 -15.28 54.52
CA ALA A 250 24.19 -15.66 55.76
C ALA A 250 24.86 -16.82 56.54
N ASN A 251 25.81 -17.50 55.88
CA ASN A 251 26.69 -18.50 56.46
C ASN A 251 28.06 -17.91 56.74
#